data_5938f5f177671b7177d59af7c081067d
#
_entry.id   5938f5f177671b7177d59af7c081067d
#
_cell.length_a   1.000
_cell.length_b   1.000
_cell.length_c   1.000
_cell.angle_alpha   90.00
_cell.angle_beta   90.00
_cell.angle_gamma   90.00
#
_symmetry.space_group_name_H-M   'P 1'
#
loop_
_entity.id
_entity.type
_entity.pdbx_description
1 polymer ?
#
loop_
_entity_poly.entity_id
_entity_poly.type
_entity_poly.pdbx_seq_one_letter_code
_entity_poly.pdbx_strand_id
1 'polypeptide(L)'
;KKKNFNFIKKDIRDVKKKDISKYDLIIHLAGLSGYPACEANPGIAESVNVDSTKNLCNLMSKNQKLIYASTTYIYEISKKKINEDSPVSPKTLYARTKLEAEKICLNRENTVSLRFATIFGVSPKMRHDLILNDFVKKAVHEKNIVLFDQHSLRSFIHIDDVMNSYLLTIKHFNKMKQNIYNIGSDSMNYSKLQIAKKIKKKTICEVITSSLNDPDKRNFIIDYSKIQKFKFTNKVSIDDGINELVKFYKWFKPGSTGSNTLV
;
A
#
# COMPACT_ATOMS: atom_id res chain seq x y z
N LYS A 1 -12.36 -25.21 -7.13
CA LYS A 1 -12.80 -23.91 -7.70
C LYS A 1 -13.88 -23.34 -6.78
N LYS A 2 -13.66 -22.13 -6.18
CA LYS A 2 -14.72 -21.45 -5.43
C LYS A 2 -15.83 -21.10 -6.42
N LYS A 3 -17.05 -21.53 -6.16
CA LYS A 3 -18.23 -21.46 -7.07
C LYS A 3 -18.56 -20.04 -7.58
N ASN A 4 -18.02 -18.98 -6.97
CA ASN A 4 -18.37 -17.58 -7.25
C ASN A 4 -17.15 -16.70 -7.61
N PHE A 5 -16.01 -17.30 -8.02
CA PHE A 5 -14.83 -16.57 -8.43
C PHE A 5 -14.56 -16.79 -9.91
N ASN A 6 -14.50 -15.69 -10.68
CA ASN A 6 -14.13 -15.68 -12.09
C ASN A 6 -12.90 -14.78 -12.29
N PHE A 7 -11.81 -15.38 -12.77
CA PHE A 7 -10.58 -14.65 -13.11
C PHE A 7 -10.56 -14.32 -14.60
N ILE A 8 -10.36 -13.04 -14.92
CA ILE A 8 -10.19 -12.56 -16.29
C ILE A 8 -8.83 -11.89 -16.38
N LYS A 9 -7.91 -12.46 -17.17
CA LYS A 9 -6.62 -11.84 -17.47
C LYS A 9 -6.84 -10.72 -18.49
N LYS A 10 -6.75 -9.46 -18.03
CA LYS A 10 -6.96 -8.27 -18.87
C LYS A 10 -6.15 -7.10 -18.33
N ASP A 11 -5.60 -6.28 -19.22
CA ASP A 11 -5.01 -4.99 -18.83
C ASP A 11 -6.14 -4.02 -18.41
N ILE A 12 -5.90 -3.23 -17.37
CA ILE A 12 -6.89 -2.25 -16.87
C ILE A 12 -7.23 -1.19 -17.94
N ARG A 13 -6.31 -0.89 -18.82
CA ARG A 13 -6.50 0.06 -19.93
C ARG A 13 -7.50 -0.43 -20.98
N ASP A 14 -7.70 -1.75 -21.08
CA ASP A 14 -8.59 -2.41 -22.04
C ASP A 14 -9.99 -2.72 -21.46
N VAL A 15 -10.26 -2.31 -20.21
CA VAL A 15 -11.56 -2.52 -19.58
C VAL A 15 -12.65 -1.78 -20.34
N LYS A 16 -13.76 -2.49 -20.60
CA LYS A 16 -14.96 -1.98 -21.32
C LYS A 16 -16.17 -2.05 -20.40
N LYS A 17 -17.22 -1.31 -20.73
CA LYS A 17 -18.47 -1.26 -19.96
C LYS A 17 -19.06 -2.64 -19.66
N LYS A 18 -19.03 -3.56 -20.66
CA LYS A 18 -19.52 -4.95 -20.49
C LYS A 18 -18.76 -5.76 -19.42
N ASP A 19 -17.51 -5.40 -19.12
CA ASP A 19 -16.68 -6.10 -18.15
C ASP A 19 -17.11 -5.76 -16.70
N ILE A 20 -17.67 -4.58 -16.49
CA ILE A 20 -17.95 -4.02 -15.15
C ILE A 20 -19.45 -3.83 -14.87
N SER A 21 -20.32 -3.77 -15.90
CA SER A 21 -21.73 -3.38 -15.75
C SER A 21 -22.58 -4.27 -14.85
N LYS A 22 -22.17 -5.53 -14.66
CA LYS A 22 -22.88 -6.52 -13.83
C LYS A 22 -22.50 -6.50 -12.35
N TYR A 23 -21.57 -5.65 -11.93
CA TYR A 23 -21.09 -5.58 -10.55
C TYR A 23 -21.58 -4.31 -9.85
N ASP A 24 -22.03 -4.45 -8.60
CA ASP A 24 -22.50 -3.34 -7.77
C ASP A 24 -21.35 -2.55 -7.14
N LEU A 25 -20.21 -3.21 -6.92
CA LEU A 25 -19.03 -2.66 -6.28
C LEU A 25 -17.78 -2.98 -7.07
N ILE A 26 -16.93 -1.98 -7.27
CA ILE A 26 -15.60 -2.12 -7.84
C ILE A 26 -14.57 -1.74 -6.79
N ILE A 27 -13.58 -2.62 -6.58
CA ILE A 27 -12.40 -2.32 -5.78
C ILE A 27 -11.25 -2.11 -6.75
N HIS A 28 -10.82 -0.85 -6.90
CA HIS A 28 -9.79 -0.48 -7.85
C HIS A 28 -8.40 -0.58 -7.23
N LEU A 29 -7.72 -1.70 -7.49
CA LEU A 29 -6.37 -2.02 -7.01
C LEU A 29 -5.31 -1.94 -8.12
N ALA A 30 -5.74 -1.93 -9.38
CA ALA A 30 -4.82 -1.91 -10.51
C ALA A 30 -4.02 -0.60 -10.51
N GLY A 31 -2.72 -0.72 -10.74
CA GLY A 31 -1.82 0.42 -10.79
C GLY A 31 -0.36 0.00 -10.81
N LEU A 32 0.49 0.79 -11.46
CA LEU A 32 1.93 0.68 -11.32
C LEU A 32 2.31 1.26 -9.96
N SER A 33 2.90 0.44 -9.08
CA SER A 33 3.11 0.78 -7.67
C SER A 33 4.58 0.86 -7.31
N GLY A 34 4.92 1.92 -6.59
CA GLY A 34 6.26 2.17 -6.05
C GLY A 34 7.06 3.19 -6.86
N TYR A 35 7.87 3.96 -6.15
CA TYR A 35 8.70 5.02 -6.70
C TYR A 35 9.61 4.53 -7.84
N PRO A 36 10.43 3.46 -7.68
CA PRO A 36 11.37 3.07 -8.73
C PRO A 36 10.68 2.64 -10.04
N ALA A 37 9.57 1.90 -9.93
CA ALA A 37 8.85 1.40 -11.10
C ALA A 37 8.19 2.52 -11.91
N CYS A 38 7.64 3.54 -11.25
CA CYS A 38 7.00 4.67 -11.92
C CYS A 38 8.02 5.59 -12.58
N GLU A 39 9.13 5.91 -11.92
CA GLU A 39 10.17 6.76 -12.50
C GLU A 39 10.89 6.08 -13.68
N ALA A 40 11.06 4.75 -13.64
CA ALA A 40 11.62 3.99 -14.75
C ALA A 40 10.70 3.95 -15.99
N ASN A 41 9.39 4.11 -15.80
CA ASN A 41 8.39 4.00 -16.87
C ASN A 41 7.29 5.07 -16.73
N PRO A 42 7.60 6.37 -16.95
CA PRO A 42 6.65 7.46 -16.67
C PRO A 42 5.35 7.36 -17.49
N GLY A 43 5.43 7.09 -18.78
CA GLY A 43 4.26 6.96 -19.65
C GLY A 43 3.36 5.78 -19.27
N ILE A 44 3.94 4.67 -18.79
CA ILE A 44 3.16 3.53 -18.27
C ILE A 44 2.52 3.92 -16.92
N ALA A 45 3.25 4.63 -16.05
CA ALA A 45 2.70 5.09 -14.78
C ALA A 45 1.47 5.99 -14.98
N GLU A 46 1.53 6.94 -15.91
CA GLU A 46 0.40 7.82 -16.23
C GLU A 46 -0.74 7.04 -16.85
N SER A 47 -0.50 6.26 -17.92
CA SER A 47 -1.55 5.53 -18.63
C SER A 47 -2.25 4.49 -17.74
N VAL A 48 -1.50 3.80 -16.87
CA VAL A 48 -2.06 2.76 -15.98
C VAL A 48 -2.70 3.35 -14.72
N ASN A 49 -2.11 4.40 -14.11
CA ASN A 49 -2.62 4.92 -12.86
C ASN A 49 -3.70 5.99 -13.07
N VAL A 50 -3.55 6.85 -14.08
CA VAL A 50 -4.44 8.01 -14.30
C VAL A 50 -5.44 7.75 -15.40
N ASP A 51 -5.00 7.50 -16.64
CA ASP A 51 -5.90 7.38 -17.77
C ASP A 51 -6.85 6.19 -17.64
N SER A 52 -6.34 5.04 -17.19
CA SER A 52 -7.18 3.86 -16.96
C SER A 52 -8.21 4.11 -15.85
N THR A 53 -7.84 4.84 -14.79
CA THR A 53 -8.77 5.22 -13.71
C THR A 53 -9.84 6.16 -14.22
N LYS A 54 -9.48 7.15 -15.05
CA LYS A 54 -10.44 8.05 -15.71
C LYS A 54 -11.40 7.28 -16.61
N ASN A 55 -10.87 6.36 -17.43
CA ASN A 55 -11.68 5.48 -18.25
C ASN A 55 -12.64 4.63 -17.42
N LEU A 56 -12.14 3.96 -16.36
CA LEU A 56 -12.95 3.15 -15.46
C LEU A 56 -14.09 3.98 -14.85
N CYS A 57 -13.81 5.17 -14.34
CA CYS A 57 -14.82 6.06 -13.76
C CYS A 57 -15.88 6.48 -14.78
N ASN A 58 -15.50 6.74 -16.02
CA ASN A 58 -16.42 7.09 -17.12
C ASN A 58 -17.32 5.91 -17.55
N LEU A 59 -16.82 4.68 -17.48
CA LEU A 59 -17.56 3.47 -17.83
C LEU A 59 -18.56 3.04 -16.75
N MET A 60 -18.32 3.43 -15.49
CA MET A 60 -19.16 3.07 -14.36
C MET A 60 -20.50 3.82 -14.37
N SER A 61 -21.58 3.14 -14.00
CA SER A 61 -22.88 3.80 -13.75
C SER A 61 -22.83 4.63 -12.46
N LYS A 62 -23.76 5.61 -12.33
CA LYS A 62 -23.86 6.45 -11.12
C LYS A 62 -24.10 5.63 -9.84
N ASN A 63 -24.82 4.50 -9.95
CA ASN A 63 -25.18 3.66 -8.80
C ASN A 63 -24.06 2.72 -8.36
N GLN A 64 -23.08 2.44 -9.20
CA GLN A 64 -21.96 1.55 -8.85
C GLN A 64 -21.06 2.19 -7.81
N LYS A 65 -20.69 1.41 -6.81
CA LYS A 65 -19.80 1.78 -5.72
C LYS A 65 -18.35 1.59 -6.13
N LEU A 66 -17.47 2.49 -5.70
CA LEU A 66 -16.04 2.44 -5.96
C LEU A 66 -15.25 2.53 -4.63
N ILE A 67 -14.33 1.60 -4.40
CA ILE A 67 -13.31 1.73 -3.37
C ILE A 67 -11.96 1.85 -4.08
N TYR A 68 -11.29 2.98 -3.88
CA TYR A 68 -10.00 3.27 -4.50
C TYR A 68 -8.86 3.06 -3.51
N ALA A 69 -7.83 2.31 -3.93
CA ALA A 69 -6.59 2.15 -3.17
C ALA A 69 -5.66 3.34 -3.41
N SER A 70 -5.61 4.27 -2.49
CA SER A 70 -4.69 5.41 -2.47
C SER A 70 -3.51 5.15 -1.53
N THR A 71 -2.74 6.17 -1.19
CA THR A 71 -1.53 6.04 -0.38
C THR A 71 -1.31 7.27 0.51
N THR A 72 -0.76 7.07 1.70
CA THR A 72 -0.29 8.18 2.55
C THR A 72 0.95 8.88 2.00
N TYR A 73 1.56 8.35 0.94
CA TYR A 73 2.78 8.92 0.32
C TYR A 73 2.54 10.23 -0.42
N ILE A 74 1.31 10.69 -0.52
CA ILE A 74 0.93 11.96 -1.14
C ILE A 74 1.04 13.16 -0.20
N TYR A 75 1.14 12.94 1.11
CA TYR A 75 1.17 14.03 2.07
C TYR A 75 2.46 14.83 2.03
N GLU A 76 2.35 16.10 2.41
CA GLU A 76 3.49 16.95 2.67
C GLU A 76 4.25 16.49 3.93
N ILE A 77 5.57 16.63 3.91
CA ILE A 77 6.40 16.32 5.08
C ILE A 77 6.08 17.34 6.19
N SER A 78 5.74 16.83 7.38
CA SER A 78 5.34 17.66 8.51
C SER A 78 5.88 17.11 9.82
N LYS A 79 6.24 18.00 10.75
CA LYS A 79 6.53 17.64 12.14
C LYS A 79 5.25 17.38 12.96
N LYS A 80 4.10 17.85 12.49
CA LYS A 80 2.80 17.63 13.12
C LYS A 80 2.22 16.30 12.64
N LYS A 81 1.35 15.70 13.44
CA LYS A 81 0.56 14.53 13.06
C LYS A 81 -0.35 14.89 11.87
N ILE A 82 -0.35 14.04 10.84
CA ILE A 82 -1.02 14.27 9.56
C ILE A 82 -2.34 13.48 9.53
N ASN A 83 -3.43 14.14 9.20
CA ASN A 83 -4.75 13.56 8.98
C ASN A 83 -5.19 13.73 7.51
N GLU A 84 -6.43 13.32 7.19
CA GLU A 84 -6.95 13.35 5.82
C GLU A 84 -7.12 14.76 5.26
N ASP A 85 -7.26 15.78 6.11
CA ASP A 85 -7.43 17.19 5.74
C ASP A 85 -6.09 17.93 5.63
N SER A 86 -4.98 17.26 5.96
CA SER A 86 -3.64 17.84 5.90
C SER A 86 -3.19 18.11 4.45
N PRO A 87 -2.33 19.11 4.21
CA PRO A 87 -1.82 19.43 2.88
C PRO A 87 -1.16 18.21 2.20
N VAL A 88 -1.38 18.12 0.89
CA VAL A 88 -0.75 17.11 0.02
C VAL A 88 0.30 17.75 -0.87
N SER A 89 1.50 17.18 -0.94
CA SER A 89 2.61 17.65 -1.77
C SER A 89 3.40 16.44 -2.29
N PRO A 90 2.85 15.69 -3.28
CA PRO A 90 3.45 14.47 -3.77
C PRO A 90 4.79 14.75 -4.46
N LYS A 91 5.88 14.16 -3.97
CA LYS A 91 7.24 14.41 -4.45
C LYS A 91 7.68 13.49 -5.59
N THR A 92 7.04 12.32 -5.73
CA THR A 92 7.39 11.32 -6.74
C THR A 92 6.29 11.17 -7.77
N LEU A 93 6.62 10.66 -8.96
CA LEU A 93 5.64 10.36 -10.00
C LEU A 93 4.56 9.41 -9.50
N TYR A 94 4.97 8.36 -8.75
CA TYR A 94 4.02 7.46 -8.11
C TYR A 94 2.99 8.22 -7.25
N ALA A 95 3.45 9.09 -6.36
CA ALA A 95 2.56 9.83 -5.48
C ALA A 95 1.67 10.82 -6.26
N ARG A 96 2.20 11.47 -7.31
CA ARG A 96 1.43 12.38 -8.18
C ARG A 96 0.32 11.63 -8.90
N THR A 97 0.63 10.52 -9.57
CA THR A 97 -0.37 9.73 -10.31
C THR A 97 -1.43 9.15 -9.38
N LYS A 98 -1.05 8.71 -8.15
CA LYS A 98 -2.01 8.22 -7.16
C LYS A 98 -2.95 9.31 -6.64
N LEU A 99 -2.45 10.53 -6.40
CA LEU A 99 -3.28 11.66 -5.98
C LEU A 99 -4.23 12.11 -7.09
N GLU A 100 -3.77 12.16 -8.33
CA GLU A 100 -4.60 12.53 -9.48
C GLU A 100 -5.74 11.52 -9.68
N ALA A 101 -5.43 10.24 -9.67
CA ALA A 101 -6.43 9.18 -9.74
C ALA A 101 -7.41 9.20 -8.56
N GLU A 102 -6.95 9.53 -7.33
CA GLU A 102 -7.83 9.73 -6.18
C GLU A 102 -8.84 10.85 -6.42
N LYS A 103 -8.40 11.99 -6.93
CA LYS A 103 -9.28 13.12 -7.27
C LYS A 103 -10.31 12.74 -8.33
N ILE A 104 -9.89 12.02 -9.39
CA ILE A 104 -10.80 11.50 -10.43
C ILE A 104 -11.87 10.59 -9.80
N CYS A 105 -11.48 9.67 -8.94
CA CYS A 105 -12.41 8.76 -8.27
C CYS A 105 -13.42 9.51 -7.37
N LEU A 106 -12.96 10.51 -6.61
CA LEU A 106 -13.78 11.26 -5.67
C LEU A 106 -14.76 12.25 -6.33
N ASN A 107 -14.62 12.53 -7.63
CA ASN A 107 -15.64 13.24 -8.40
C ASN A 107 -16.94 12.42 -8.56
N ARG A 108 -16.93 11.13 -8.15
CA ARG A 108 -18.11 10.27 -8.14
C ARG A 108 -18.67 10.17 -6.73
N GLU A 109 -19.97 10.39 -6.55
CA GLU A 109 -20.64 10.37 -5.25
C GLU A 109 -20.51 9.04 -4.49
N ASN A 110 -20.51 7.90 -5.20
CA ASN A 110 -20.41 6.57 -4.61
C ASN A 110 -18.96 6.07 -4.59
N THR A 111 -18.05 6.86 -4.01
CA THR A 111 -16.63 6.52 -3.89
C THR A 111 -16.13 6.63 -2.45
N VAL A 112 -15.24 5.72 -2.07
CA VAL A 112 -14.39 5.80 -0.87
C VAL A 112 -12.94 5.68 -1.29
N SER A 113 -12.08 6.59 -0.83
CA SER A 113 -10.63 6.49 -1.01
C SER A 113 -9.96 6.02 0.29
N LEU A 114 -9.07 5.02 0.17
CA LEU A 114 -8.30 4.46 1.28
C LEU A 114 -6.82 4.78 1.07
N ARG A 115 -6.27 5.69 1.87
CA ARG A 115 -4.84 6.05 1.88
C ARG A 115 -4.08 5.09 2.78
N PHE A 116 -3.45 4.09 2.20
CA PHE A 116 -2.73 3.07 2.96
C PHE A 116 -1.38 3.56 3.48
N ALA A 117 -1.05 3.18 4.73
CA ALA A 117 0.29 3.13 5.25
C ALA A 117 1.18 2.17 4.43
N THR A 118 2.47 2.07 4.75
CA THR A 118 3.38 1.14 4.08
C THR A 118 2.95 -0.30 4.36
N ILE A 119 2.44 -0.96 3.32
CA ILE A 119 1.95 -2.35 3.42
C ILE A 119 3.14 -3.30 3.53
N PHE A 120 3.01 -4.34 4.36
CA PHE A 120 4.00 -5.41 4.49
C PHE A 120 3.30 -6.75 4.79
N GLY A 121 4.05 -7.86 4.77
CA GLY A 121 3.54 -9.20 5.06
C GLY A 121 3.64 -10.13 3.87
N VAL A 122 3.35 -11.41 4.08
CA VAL A 122 3.39 -12.45 3.05
C VAL A 122 2.12 -12.41 2.20
N SER A 123 2.28 -12.52 0.90
CA SER A 123 1.16 -12.54 -0.04
C SER A 123 1.47 -13.43 -1.25
N PRO A 124 0.45 -13.93 -1.98
CA PRO A 124 0.65 -14.76 -3.18
C PRO A 124 1.50 -14.06 -4.26
N LYS A 125 1.38 -12.73 -4.39
CA LYS A 125 2.27 -11.92 -5.22
C LYS A 125 3.15 -11.08 -4.31
N MET A 126 4.25 -11.69 -3.86
CA MET A 126 5.15 -11.08 -2.87
C MET A 126 5.87 -9.85 -3.42
N ARG A 127 5.83 -8.76 -2.68
CA ARG A 127 6.59 -7.53 -2.93
C ARG A 127 7.86 -7.55 -2.07
N HIS A 128 8.93 -8.10 -2.63
CA HIS A 128 10.23 -8.23 -1.95
C HIS A 128 10.98 -6.89 -1.79
N ASP A 129 10.56 -5.86 -2.50
CA ASP A 129 11.14 -4.52 -2.56
C ASP A 129 10.58 -3.54 -1.51
N LEU A 130 9.46 -3.89 -0.85
CA LEU A 130 8.90 -3.05 0.20
C LEU A 130 9.79 -3.08 1.44
N ILE A 131 10.03 -1.91 2.03
CA ILE A 131 11.09 -1.67 3.01
C ILE A 131 11.17 -2.74 4.13
N LEU A 132 10.06 -3.11 4.76
CA LEU A 132 10.08 -4.10 5.83
C LEU A 132 10.33 -5.51 5.29
N ASN A 133 9.70 -5.86 4.17
CA ASN A 133 9.91 -7.14 3.49
C ASN A 133 11.37 -7.28 3.02
N ASP A 134 11.95 -6.20 2.44
CA ASP A 134 13.35 -6.17 1.99
C ASP A 134 14.33 -6.29 3.16
N PHE A 135 14.10 -5.59 4.26
CA PHE A 135 14.94 -5.67 5.44
C PHE A 135 14.97 -7.09 6.02
N VAL A 136 13.80 -7.76 6.12
CA VAL A 136 13.75 -9.15 6.60
C VAL A 136 14.41 -10.10 5.61
N LYS A 137 14.19 -9.92 4.31
CA LYS A 137 14.87 -10.70 3.25
C LYS A 137 16.39 -10.60 3.38
N LYS A 138 16.91 -9.37 3.45
CA LYS A 138 18.37 -9.12 3.60
C LYS A 138 18.92 -9.70 4.90
N ALA A 139 18.21 -9.51 6.02
CA ALA A 139 18.62 -10.08 7.30
C ALA A 139 18.74 -11.61 7.26
N VAL A 140 17.81 -12.30 6.57
CA VAL A 140 17.80 -13.77 6.49
C VAL A 140 18.86 -14.28 5.51
N HIS A 141 18.99 -13.69 4.33
CA HIS A 141 19.86 -14.21 3.27
C HIS A 141 21.24 -13.59 3.26
N GLU A 142 21.34 -12.27 3.43
CA GLU A 142 22.60 -11.52 3.33
C GLU A 142 23.24 -11.25 4.70
N LYS A 143 22.54 -11.56 5.79
CA LYS A 143 22.98 -11.35 7.18
C LYS A 143 23.30 -9.90 7.53
N ASN A 144 22.78 -8.94 6.78
CA ASN A 144 22.95 -7.53 7.05
C ASN A 144 21.70 -6.72 6.70
N ILE A 145 21.56 -5.54 7.30
CA ILE A 145 20.58 -4.50 6.95
C ILE A 145 21.32 -3.19 6.88
N VAL A 146 21.38 -2.58 5.70
CA VAL A 146 21.95 -1.25 5.51
C VAL A 146 20.87 -0.19 5.62
N LEU A 147 21.07 0.79 6.51
CA LEU A 147 20.13 1.85 6.79
C LEU A 147 20.63 3.20 6.24
N PHE A 148 19.77 3.83 5.42
CA PHE A 148 19.88 5.23 5.03
C PHE A 148 18.84 6.04 5.77
N ASP A 149 19.16 7.26 6.27
CA ASP A 149 18.24 8.08 7.07
C ASP A 149 17.55 7.28 8.18
N GLN A 150 18.32 6.64 9.04
CA GLN A 150 17.90 5.63 10.02
C GLN A 150 16.78 6.10 10.99
N HIS A 151 16.66 7.41 11.21
CA HIS A 151 15.66 7.99 12.12
C HIS A 151 14.36 8.36 11.41
N SER A 152 14.30 8.26 10.08
CA SER A 152 13.07 8.59 9.35
C SER A 152 11.93 7.63 9.71
N LEU A 153 10.77 8.22 10.03
CA LEU A 153 9.57 7.52 10.47
C LEU A 153 8.79 6.97 9.28
N ARG A 154 8.21 5.79 9.46
CA ARG A 154 7.27 5.14 8.55
C ARG A 154 6.11 4.59 9.33
N SER A 155 4.93 4.72 8.79
CA SER A 155 3.76 4.01 9.28
C SER A 155 3.59 2.72 8.47
N PHE A 156 3.26 1.63 9.15
CA PHE A 156 3.12 0.30 8.57
C PHE A 156 1.72 -0.25 8.75
N ILE A 157 1.33 -1.18 7.86
CA ILE A 157 0.11 -1.97 7.99
C ILE A 157 0.33 -3.37 7.40
N HIS A 158 -0.10 -4.41 8.12
CA HIS A 158 -0.03 -5.78 7.62
C HIS A 158 -1.07 -6.02 6.52
N ILE A 159 -0.75 -6.88 5.54
CA ILE A 159 -1.63 -7.17 4.41
C ILE A 159 -3.00 -7.71 4.85
N ASP A 160 -3.08 -8.49 5.92
CA ASP A 160 -4.35 -8.98 6.45
C ASP A 160 -5.22 -7.85 7.02
N ASP A 161 -4.60 -6.83 7.63
CA ASP A 161 -5.32 -5.66 8.11
C ASP A 161 -5.77 -4.75 6.95
N VAL A 162 -5.02 -4.74 5.85
CA VAL A 162 -5.48 -4.13 4.58
C VAL A 162 -6.77 -4.82 4.12
N MET A 163 -6.80 -6.16 4.08
CA MET A 163 -8.01 -6.91 3.73
C MET A 163 -9.17 -6.61 4.67
N ASN A 164 -8.91 -6.56 5.99
CA ASN A 164 -9.91 -6.19 6.99
C ASN A 164 -10.48 -4.78 6.75
N SER A 165 -9.66 -3.81 6.31
CA SER A 165 -10.11 -2.45 6.00
C SER A 165 -11.07 -2.42 4.80
N TYR A 166 -10.84 -3.23 3.77
CA TYR A 166 -11.77 -3.37 2.64
C TYR A 166 -13.10 -3.97 3.08
N LEU A 167 -13.09 -5.04 3.88
CA LEU A 167 -14.31 -5.65 4.40
C LEU A 167 -15.12 -4.67 5.27
N LEU A 168 -14.43 -3.90 6.11
CA LEU A 168 -15.02 -2.83 6.91
C LEU A 168 -15.68 -1.77 6.03
N THR A 169 -14.96 -1.30 5.00
CA THR A 169 -15.43 -0.29 4.06
C THR A 169 -16.67 -0.77 3.29
N ILE A 170 -16.68 -2.02 2.85
CA ILE A 170 -17.84 -2.63 2.18
C ILE A 170 -19.05 -2.61 3.13
N LYS A 171 -18.84 -3.07 4.38
CA LYS A 171 -19.90 -3.12 5.40
C LYS A 171 -20.50 -1.75 5.72
N HIS A 172 -19.67 -0.71 5.77
CA HIS A 172 -20.06 0.64 6.17
C HIS A 172 -20.10 1.63 4.99
N PHE A 173 -20.12 1.15 3.74
CA PHE A 173 -19.94 1.96 2.54
C PHE A 173 -20.81 3.23 2.52
N ASN A 174 -22.09 3.13 2.80
CA ASN A 174 -23.02 4.27 2.73
C ASN A 174 -22.69 5.39 3.74
N LYS A 175 -22.05 5.02 4.88
CA LYS A 175 -21.57 5.99 5.88
C LYS A 175 -20.20 6.55 5.56
N MET A 176 -19.43 5.86 4.72
CA MET A 176 -18.04 6.19 4.38
C MET A 176 -17.90 6.88 3.03
N LYS A 177 -18.90 6.81 2.14
CA LYS A 177 -18.83 7.34 0.78
C LYS A 177 -18.52 8.83 0.74
N GLN A 178 -17.95 9.30 -0.38
CA GLN A 178 -17.44 10.65 -0.62
C GLN A 178 -16.38 11.12 0.39
N ASN A 179 -15.64 10.19 0.96
CA ASN A 179 -14.61 10.51 1.93
C ASN A 179 -13.32 9.75 1.66
N ILE A 180 -12.28 10.29 2.27
CA ILE A 180 -10.93 9.73 2.33
C ILE A 180 -10.70 9.20 3.74
N TYR A 181 -9.99 8.07 3.85
CA TYR A 181 -9.58 7.50 5.13
C TYR A 181 -8.12 7.06 5.08
N ASN A 182 -7.34 7.49 6.06
CA ASN A 182 -6.02 6.92 6.31
C ASN A 182 -6.19 5.52 6.92
N ILE A 183 -5.47 4.54 6.37
CA ILE A 183 -5.58 3.14 6.79
C ILE A 183 -4.25 2.67 7.37
N GLY A 184 -4.26 2.41 8.67
CA GLY A 184 -3.11 2.03 9.48
C GLY A 184 -3.44 2.11 10.96
N SER A 185 -2.42 2.26 11.80
CA SER A 185 -2.57 2.40 13.26
C SER A 185 -1.47 3.27 13.84
N ASP A 186 -1.80 4.04 14.87
CA ASP A 186 -0.84 4.85 15.62
C ASP A 186 0.27 4.00 16.26
N SER A 187 -0.04 2.76 16.66
CA SER A 187 0.93 1.82 17.22
C SER A 187 1.92 1.24 16.20
N MET A 188 1.72 1.53 14.91
CA MET A 188 2.52 0.99 13.80
C MET A 188 3.45 2.03 13.16
N ASN A 189 3.76 3.12 13.89
CA ASN A 189 4.74 4.13 13.48
C ASN A 189 6.11 3.77 14.06
N TYR A 190 7.08 3.53 13.19
CA TYR A 190 8.44 3.14 13.56
C TYR A 190 9.49 3.85 12.72
N SER A 191 10.64 4.15 13.31
CA SER A 191 11.81 4.52 12.52
C SER A 191 12.43 3.29 11.86
N LYS A 192 13.20 3.50 10.78
CA LYS A 192 13.93 2.40 10.12
C LYS A 192 14.84 1.66 11.11
N LEU A 193 15.51 2.40 12.01
CA LEU A 193 16.37 1.81 13.05
C LEU A 193 15.57 0.94 14.02
N GLN A 194 14.38 1.39 14.44
CA GLN A 194 13.53 0.58 15.34
C GLN A 194 13.12 -0.74 14.66
N ILE A 195 12.73 -0.69 13.38
CA ILE A 195 12.43 -1.90 12.60
C ILE A 195 13.63 -2.82 12.48
N ALA A 196 14.80 -2.29 12.09
CA ALA A 196 16.01 -3.09 11.97
C ALA A 196 16.41 -3.75 13.30
N LYS A 197 16.30 -3.04 14.42
CA LYS A 197 16.56 -3.61 15.77
C LYS A 197 15.59 -4.74 16.11
N LYS A 198 14.30 -4.61 15.74
CA LYS A 198 13.31 -5.69 15.93
C LYS A 198 13.63 -6.92 15.08
N ILE A 199 14.04 -6.73 13.83
CA ILE A 199 14.44 -7.81 12.93
C ILE A 199 15.72 -8.50 13.46
N LYS A 200 16.73 -7.73 13.90
CA LYS A 200 17.97 -8.26 14.49
C LYS A 200 17.70 -9.17 15.69
N LYS A 201 16.70 -8.88 16.53
CA LYS A 201 16.31 -9.75 17.66
C LYS A 201 15.79 -11.13 17.24
N LYS A 202 15.37 -11.28 15.97
CA LYS A 202 14.72 -12.49 15.43
C LYS A 202 15.56 -13.20 14.36
N THR A 203 16.68 -12.59 13.98
CA THR A 203 17.61 -13.08 12.94
C THR A 203 19.04 -12.87 13.42
N ILE A 204 19.97 -13.62 12.81
CA ILE A 204 21.42 -13.39 12.98
C ILE A 204 21.83 -12.44 11.85
N CYS A 205 21.82 -11.13 12.11
CA CYS A 205 22.23 -10.13 11.13
C CYS A 205 22.93 -8.94 11.78
N GLU A 206 23.71 -8.22 10.99
CA GLU A 206 24.28 -6.92 11.35
C GLU A 206 23.36 -5.79 10.89
N VAL A 207 23.35 -4.68 11.64
CA VAL A 207 22.67 -3.44 11.25
C VAL A 207 23.75 -2.39 11.03
N ILE A 208 23.89 -1.98 9.79
CA ILE A 208 24.89 -1.02 9.32
C ILE A 208 24.21 0.30 9.00
N THR A 209 24.70 1.40 9.55
CA THR A 209 24.18 2.74 9.25
C THR A 209 25.07 3.42 8.23
N SER A 210 24.48 3.96 7.18
CA SER A 210 25.18 4.74 6.15
C SER A 210 24.96 6.24 6.39
N SER A 211 25.98 7.04 6.07
CA SER A 211 25.88 8.51 6.02
C SER A 211 25.18 9.01 4.74
N LEU A 212 24.92 8.14 3.78
CA LEU A 212 24.22 8.51 2.55
C LEU A 212 22.75 8.77 2.82
N ASN A 213 22.21 9.77 2.11
CA ASN A 213 20.79 10.12 2.19
C ASN A 213 19.90 9.10 1.47
N ASP A 214 18.73 8.83 2.05
CA ASP A 214 17.66 8.11 1.36
C ASP A 214 16.94 9.05 0.37
N PRO A 215 16.76 8.66 -0.89
CA PRO A 215 15.89 9.40 -1.83
C PRO A 215 14.46 9.56 -1.32
N ASP A 216 13.97 8.61 -0.53
CA ASP A 216 12.66 8.64 0.10
C ASP A 216 12.69 9.47 1.39
N LYS A 217 12.37 10.75 1.25
CA LYS A 217 12.39 11.76 2.33
C LYS A 217 11.18 11.73 3.27
N ARG A 218 10.30 10.72 3.19
CA ARG A 218 9.16 10.62 4.12
C ARG A 218 9.64 10.65 5.57
N ASN A 219 9.01 11.47 6.37
CA ASN A 219 9.28 11.56 7.81
C ASN A 219 8.09 12.25 8.48
N PHE A 220 7.02 11.48 8.74
CA PHE A 220 5.80 11.99 9.36
C PHE A 220 5.04 10.90 10.10
N ILE A 221 4.20 11.32 11.03
CA ILE A 221 3.27 10.48 11.78
C ILE A 221 1.86 10.70 11.23
N ILE A 222 1.18 9.62 10.89
CA ILE A 222 -0.18 9.66 10.37
C ILE A 222 -1.19 9.48 11.49
N ASP A 223 -2.29 10.24 11.44
CA ASP A 223 -3.48 10.09 12.27
C ASP A 223 -4.45 9.10 11.62
N TYR A 224 -4.94 8.17 12.40
CA TYR A 224 -5.90 7.14 11.99
C TYR A 224 -7.23 7.25 12.73
N SER A 225 -7.48 8.32 13.47
CA SER A 225 -8.68 8.50 14.30
C SER A 225 -9.99 8.45 13.48
N LYS A 226 -9.95 8.88 12.20
CA LYS A 226 -11.13 8.88 11.32
C LYS A 226 -11.64 7.46 11.03
N ILE A 227 -10.76 6.52 10.69
CA ILE A 227 -11.16 5.12 10.43
C ILE A 227 -11.50 4.38 11.72
N GLN A 228 -10.89 4.75 12.85
CA GLN A 228 -11.20 4.15 14.17
C GLN A 228 -12.65 4.40 14.60
N LYS A 229 -13.32 5.47 14.13
CA LYS A 229 -14.77 5.70 14.34
C LYS A 229 -15.63 4.54 13.84
N PHE A 230 -15.14 3.76 12.88
CA PHE A 230 -15.77 2.54 12.38
C PHE A 230 -15.27 1.26 13.09
N LYS A 231 -14.55 1.40 14.22
CA LYS A 231 -13.97 0.30 15.00
C LYS A 231 -12.90 -0.49 14.23
N PHE A 232 -12.20 0.16 13.32
CA PHE A 232 -11.02 -0.43 12.69
C PHE A 232 -9.89 -0.54 13.71
N THR A 233 -9.30 -1.71 13.82
CA THR A 233 -8.12 -1.99 14.65
C THR A 233 -7.18 -2.90 13.88
N ASN A 234 -5.88 -2.67 14.00
CA ASN A 234 -4.88 -3.60 13.51
C ASN A 234 -4.90 -4.86 14.38
N LYS A 235 -4.93 -6.03 13.75
CA LYS A 235 -4.90 -7.34 14.40
C LYS A 235 -3.50 -7.93 14.42
N VAL A 236 -2.67 -7.58 13.44
CA VAL A 236 -1.30 -8.09 13.31
C VAL A 236 -0.33 -7.03 13.81
N SER A 237 0.45 -7.38 14.84
CA SER A 237 1.52 -6.51 15.33
C SER A 237 2.72 -6.50 14.38
N ILE A 238 3.60 -5.50 14.52
CA ILE A 238 4.84 -5.45 13.74
C ILE A 238 5.74 -6.66 14.04
N ASP A 239 5.75 -7.14 15.29
CA ASP A 239 6.56 -8.28 15.71
C ASP A 239 6.02 -9.61 15.13
N ASP A 240 4.70 -9.77 15.06
CA ASP A 240 4.08 -10.95 14.45
C ASP A 240 4.34 -10.99 12.94
N GLY A 241 4.19 -9.87 12.25
CA GLY A 241 4.47 -9.79 10.83
C GLY A 241 5.96 -9.96 10.50
N ILE A 242 6.88 -9.49 11.35
CA ILE A 242 8.32 -9.81 11.20
C ILE A 242 8.55 -11.31 11.38
N ASN A 243 7.91 -11.97 12.36
CA ASN A 243 8.02 -13.42 12.55
C ASN A 243 7.51 -14.20 11.33
N GLU A 244 6.40 -13.79 10.76
CA GLU A 244 5.83 -14.37 9.54
C GLU A 244 6.83 -14.24 8.37
N LEU A 245 7.35 -13.04 8.13
CA LEU A 245 8.33 -12.79 7.06
C LEU A 245 9.63 -13.58 7.26
N VAL A 246 10.13 -13.69 8.50
CA VAL A 246 11.33 -14.49 8.79
C VAL A 246 11.09 -15.96 8.46
N LYS A 247 9.92 -16.52 8.83
CA LYS A 247 9.56 -17.91 8.46
C LYS A 247 9.49 -18.06 6.95
N PHE A 248 8.83 -17.13 6.27
CA PHE A 248 8.71 -17.14 4.81
C PHE A 248 10.09 -17.12 4.13
N TYR A 249 10.98 -16.17 4.47
CA TYR A 249 12.29 -16.03 3.82
C TYR A 249 13.29 -17.13 4.20
N LYS A 250 13.13 -17.82 5.33
CA LYS A 250 13.89 -19.05 5.62
C LYS A 250 13.57 -20.18 4.66
N TRP A 251 12.34 -20.27 4.21
CA TRP A 251 11.87 -21.27 3.24
C TRP A 251 12.10 -20.79 1.79
N PHE A 252 11.76 -19.54 1.48
CA PHE A 252 11.85 -18.97 0.13
C PHE A 252 13.29 -18.52 -0.16
N LYS A 253 13.91 -19.13 -1.20
CA LYS A 253 15.24 -18.72 -1.69
C LYS A 253 15.08 -17.84 -2.92
N PRO A 254 15.62 -16.61 -2.94
CA PRO A 254 15.62 -15.77 -4.15
C PRO A 254 16.31 -16.52 -5.30
N GLY A 255 15.68 -16.53 -6.48
CA GLY A 255 16.20 -17.20 -7.67
C GLY A 255 15.76 -18.64 -7.88
N SER A 256 15.03 -19.27 -6.93
CA SER A 256 14.51 -20.63 -7.10
C SER A 256 13.28 -20.73 -8.01
N THR A 257 12.61 -19.61 -8.28
CA THR A 257 11.53 -19.48 -9.24
C THR A 257 11.73 -18.21 -10.04
N GLY A 258 11.74 -18.29 -11.37
CA GLY A 258 11.92 -17.16 -12.28
C GLY A 258 10.76 -16.15 -12.29
N SER A 259 9.87 -16.17 -11.32
CA SER A 259 8.77 -15.23 -11.15
C SER A 259 8.60 -14.81 -9.69
N ASN A 260 8.35 -13.52 -9.44
CA ASN A 260 7.96 -13.00 -8.13
C ASN A 260 6.54 -13.42 -7.72
N THR A 261 6.02 -14.46 -8.28
CA THR A 261 4.65 -14.93 -8.08
C THR A 261 4.70 -16.30 -7.41
N LEU A 262 4.11 -16.42 -6.23
CA LEU A 262 3.69 -17.69 -5.68
C LEU A 262 2.43 -18.09 -6.46
N VAL A 263 2.52 -19.10 -7.32
CA VAL A 263 1.38 -19.64 -8.05
C VAL A 263 0.67 -20.67 -7.16
#